data_40cc3fadea401e2847b9dd26b020d066
#
_entry.id   40cc3fadea401e2847b9dd26b020d066
#
_cell.length_a   1.000
_cell.length_b   1.000
_cell.length_c   1.000
_cell.angle_alpha   90.00
_cell.angle_beta   90.00
_cell.angle_gamma   90.00
#
_symmetry.space_group_name_H-M   'P 1'
#
loop_
_entity.id
_entity.type
_entity.pdbx_description
1 polymer ?
#
loop_
_entity_poly.entity_id
_entity_poly.type
_entity_poly.pdbx_seq_one_letter_code
_entity_poly.pdbx_strand_id
1 'polypeptide(L)'
;MAPILEVENLVKKYGDLTAVDRLSFNVEPGEAFGLLGPNGAGKSTAMMMICGLLAADSGEIRIEGQRLDRSRPESRQRMGVVPQDLAIYPDLTARENLMFFASLYHLSGSRLRQKVDEALERVGLTARADDMTGDFSGGMKRRLNFAAAVMHDPALLILDEPTVGVDPQSRAHLIECIRSLQMSGTAILYASHYMEEVQIICSRAAIIDHGKLLACDTISQLLKQIPFEVELRLGQSEVPESMSLGKSARIEQDGEEAVVRFSTQNQTCELALNSDVTNILTTLEKHSVSVRSIRTHEPNLERLFLKLTGHRLRD
;
A
#
# COMPACT_ATOMS: atom_id res chain seq x y z
N MET A 1 11.23 -14.60 -15.88
CA MET A 1 12.29 -13.57 -15.80
C MET A 1 12.84 -13.60 -14.40
N ALA A 2 14.08 -13.14 -14.16
CA ALA A 2 14.57 -13.01 -12.79
C ALA A 2 13.89 -11.80 -12.11
N PRO A 3 13.61 -11.88 -10.79
CA PRO A 3 13.08 -10.74 -10.04
C PRO A 3 13.99 -9.52 -10.10
N ILE A 4 13.40 -8.32 -10.04
CA ILE A 4 14.15 -7.07 -9.91
C ILE A 4 14.71 -6.89 -8.50
N LEU A 5 13.92 -7.29 -7.49
CA LEU A 5 14.32 -7.27 -6.08
C LEU A 5 14.09 -8.65 -5.48
N GLU A 6 15.09 -9.17 -4.81
CA GLU A 6 15.00 -10.37 -3.99
C GLU A 6 15.47 -10.05 -2.57
N VAL A 7 14.65 -10.37 -1.60
CA VAL A 7 14.93 -10.21 -0.17
C VAL A 7 14.82 -11.58 0.48
N GLU A 8 15.91 -12.07 1.06
CA GLU A 8 15.99 -13.42 1.63
C GLU A 8 16.41 -13.38 3.09
N ASN A 9 15.52 -13.87 3.98
CA ASN A 9 15.77 -14.04 5.42
C ASN A 9 16.36 -12.81 6.11
N LEU A 10 15.87 -11.63 5.73
CA LEU A 10 16.39 -10.35 6.21
C LEU A 10 16.10 -10.17 7.69
N VAL A 11 17.15 -9.87 8.47
CA VAL A 11 17.03 -9.64 9.93
C VAL A 11 17.67 -8.32 10.32
N LYS A 12 16.98 -7.60 11.23
CA LYS A 12 17.52 -6.43 11.90
C LYS A 12 17.12 -6.39 13.36
N LYS A 13 18.11 -6.20 14.24
CA LYS A 13 17.91 -6.07 15.67
C LYS A 13 18.45 -4.74 16.19
N TYR A 14 17.79 -4.18 17.18
CA TYR A 14 18.23 -3.02 17.94
C TYR A 14 18.19 -3.40 19.44
N GLY A 15 19.33 -3.80 20.00
CA GLY A 15 19.38 -4.43 21.32
C GLY A 15 18.48 -5.67 21.36
N ASP A 16 17.51 -5.68 22.28
CA ASP A 16 16.56 -6.79 22.44
C ASP A 16 15.38 -6.75 21.45
N LEU A 17 15.20 -5.63 20.75
CA LEU A 17 14.13 -5.48 19.77
C LEU A 17 14.55 -6.07 18.42
N THR A 18 13.80 -7.07 17.94
CA THR A 18 13.92 -7.55 16.56
C THR A 18 12.95 -6.76 15.67
N ALA A 19 13.46 -5.74 14.98
CA ALA A 19 12.67 -4.87 14.12
C ALA A 19 12.27 -5.53 12.79
N VAL A 20 13.09 -6.46 12.28
CA VAL A 20 12.81 -7.30 11.11
C VAL A 20 13.30 -8.71 11.42
N ASP A 21 12.43 -9.72 11.28
CA ASP A 21 12.68 -11.11 11.63
C ASP A 21 12.48 -12.02 10.40
N ARG A 22 13.57 -12.35 9.72
CA ARG A 22 13.64 -13.28 8.57
C ARG A 22 12.65 -12.95 7.46
N LEU A 23 12.52 -11.64 7.14
CA LEU A 23 11.66 -11.17 6.08
C LEU A 23 12.17 -11.67 4.72
N SER A 24 11.28 -12.31 3.94
CA SER A 24 11.60 -12.80 2.59
C SER A 24 10.45 -12.48 1.64
N PHE A 25 10.76 -11.86 0.50
CA PHE A 25 9.86 -11.61 -0.61
C PHE A 25 10.65 -11.22 -1.87
N ASN A 26 9.98 -11.20 -3.00
CA ASN A 26 10.56 -10.75 -4.26
C ASN A 26 9.61 -9.77 -4.97
N VAL A 27 10.16 -8.96 -5.87
CA VAL A 27 9.41 -8.06 -6.75
C VAL A 27 9.81 -8.33 -8.19
N GLU A 28 8.82 -8.60 -9.03
CA GLU A 28 9.03 -8.91 -10.45
C GLU A 28 9.16 -7.64 -11.31
N PRO A 29 9.74 -7.72 -12.51
CA PRO A 29 9.79 -6.59 -13.44
C PRO A 29 8.38 -6.06 -13.77
N GLY A 30 8.17 -4.74 -13.66
CA GLY A 30 6.88 -4.10 -13.92
C GLY A 30 5.80 -4.42 -12.89
N GLU A 31 6.15 -5.06 -11.77
CA GLU A 31 5.24 -5.34 -10.68
C GLU A 31 5.17 -4.15 -9.71
N ALA A 32 3.96 -3.82 -9.24
CA ALA A 32 3.79 -3.03 -8.02
C ALA A 32 3.50 -4.00 -6.86
N PHE A 33 4.44 -4.05 -5.93
CA PHE A 33 4.41 -4.89 -4.74
C PHE A 33 4.22 -4.06 -3.48
N GLY A 34 3.21 -4.40 -2.68
CA GLY A 34 2.88 -3.70 -1.44
C GLY A 34 3.62 -4.27 -0.23
N LEU A 35 4.21 -3.42 0.60
CA LEU A 35 4.72 -3.78 1.93
C LEU A 35 3.84 -3.13 2.99
N LEU A 36 2.93 -3.90 3.56
CA LEU A 36 1.86 -3.45 4.43
C LEU A 36 2.13 -3.76 5.90
N GLY A 37 1.71 -2.87 6.77
CA GLY A 37 1.74 -3.08 8.22
C GLY A 37 1.53 -1.78 8.98
N PRO A 38 1.23 -1.86 10.28
CA PRO A 38 1.06 -0.69 11.14
C PRO A 38 2.37 0.07 11.33
N ASN A 39 2.27 1.22 11.98
CA ASN A 39 3.46 1.95 12.45
C ASN A 39 4.24 1.07 13.43
N GLY A 40 5.57 1.01 13.25
CA GLY A 40 6.44 0.13 14.02
C GLY A 40 6.49 -1.34 13.55
N ALA A 41 5.79 -1.74 12.49
CA ALA A 41 5.84 -3.11 11.97
C ALA A 41 7.20 -3.51 11.36
N GLY A 42 8.12 -2.56 11.13
CA GLY A 42 9.43 -2.82 10.53
C GLY A 42 9.55 -2.41 9.06
N LYS A 43 8.53 -1.80 8.45
CA LYS A 43 8.52 -1.38 7.03
C LYS A 43 9.71 -0.48 6.69
N SER A 44 9.85 0.67 7.36
CA SER A 44 10.92 1.65 7.08
C SER A 44 12.30 1.06 7.38
N THR A 45 12.43 0.19 8.38
CA THR A 45 13.69 -0.53 8.64
C THR A 45 14.04 -1.46 7.48
N ALA A 46 13.09 -2.24 6.96
CA ALA A 46 13.30 -3.09 5.79
C ALA A 46 13.66 -2.25 4.55
N MET A 47 12.95 -1.15 4.32
CA MET A 47 13.20 -0.24 3.21
C MET A 47 14.61 0.39 3.29
N MET A 48 15.04 0.85 4.47
CA MET A 48 16.39 1.38 4.65
C MET A 48 17.47 0.33 4.37
N MET A 49 17.23 -0.95 4.71
CA MET A 49 18.16 -2.03 4.35
C MET A 49 18.17 -2.26 2.84
N ILE A 50 17.01 -2.29 2.18
CA ILE A 50 16.88 -2.47 0.73
C ILE A 50 17.54 -1.30 -0.03
N CYS A 51 17.41 -0.06 0.46
CA CYS A 51 18.11 1.11 -0.10
C CYS A 51 19.62 1.12 0.18
N GLY A 52 20.14 0.16 0.96
CA GLY A 52 21.55 0.11 1.37
C GLY A 52 21.94 1.19 2.38
N LEU A 53 20.99 1.88 3.00
CA LEU A 53 21.23 2.90 4.02
C LEU A 53 21.53 2.28 5.40
N LEU A 54 20.94 1.11 5.67
CA LEU A 54 21.09 0.37 6.91
C LEU A 54 21.70 -1.02 6.62
N ALA A 55 22.63 -1.47 7.47
CA ALA A 55 23.15 -2.84 7.38
C ALA A 55 22.15 -3.82 7.99
N ALA A 56 21.86 -4.90 7.26
CA ALA A 56 21.19 -6.06 7.84
C ALA A 56 22.16 -6.80 8.78
N ASP A 57 21.62 -7.42 9.84
CA ASP A 57 22.40 -8.29 10.73
C ASP A 57 22.56 -9.70 10.13
N SER A 58 21.57 -10.15 9.33
CA SER A 58 21.65 -11.32 8.49
C SER A 58 20.67 -11.27 7.33
N GLY A 59 20.78 -12.23 6.41
CA GLY A 59 19.98 -12.28 5.18
C GLY A 59 20.70 -11.64 4.00
N GLU A 60 20.01 -11.63 2.86
CA GLU A 60 20.59 -11.15 1.61
C GLU A 60 19.55 -10.30 0.84
N ILE A 61 20.06 -9.30 0.14
CA ILE A 61 19.27 -8.47 -0.77
C ILE A 61 19.97 -8.52 -2.13
N ARG A 62 19.21 -8.81 -3.19
CA ARG A 62 19.69 -8.74 -4.57
C ARG A 62 18.82 -7.82 -5.39
N ILE A 63 19.46 -7.06 -6.28
CA ILE A 63 18.82 -6.17 -7.24
C ILE A 63 19.29 -6.59 -8.62
N GLU A 64 18.35 -6.91 -9.52
CA GLU A 64 18.66 -7.48 -10.85
C GLU A 64 19.62 -8.69 -10.75
N GLY A 65 19.42 -9.56 -9.75
CA GLY A 65 20.25 -10.73 -9.48
C GLY A 65 21.61 -10.43 -8.84
N GLN A 66 21.99 -9.17 -8.69
CA GLN A 66 23.27 -8.78 -8.07
C GLN A 66 23.08 -8.49 -6.59
N ARG A 67 23.94 -9.06 -5.74
CA ARG A 67 23.93 -8.77 -4.32
C ARG A 67 24.16 -7.29 -4.06
N LEU A 68 23.31 -6.71 -3.22
CA LEU A 68 23.44 -5.31 -2.79
C LEU A 68 24.73 -5.13 -2.00
N ASP A 69 25.66 -4.37 -2.56
CA ASP A 69 26.90 -3.97 -1.89
C ASP A 69 26.80 -2.50 -1.48
N ARG A 70 26.71 -2.24 -0.18
CA ARG A 70 26.56 -0.89 0.37
C ARG A 70 27.78 0.01 0.11
N SER A 71 28.97 -0.58 -0.12
CA SER A 71 30.20 0.13 -0.43
C SER A 71 30.25 0.61 -1.88
N ARG A 72 29.38 0.07 -2.76
CA ARG A 72 29.34 0.37 -4.19
C ARG A 72 28.14 1.22 -4.55
N PRO A 73 28.33 2.50 -4.91
CA PRO A 73 27.23 3.38 -5.34
C PRO A 73 26.45 2.82 -6.53
N GLU A 74 27.14 2.08 -7.43
CA GLU A 74 26.55 1.49 -8.64
C GLU A 74 25.37 0.56 -8.34
N SER A 75 25.42 -0.16 -7.21
CA SER A 75 24.33 -1.04 -6.77
C SER A 75 23.01 -0.30 -6.55
N ARG A 76 23.07 1.03 -6.38
CA ARG A 76 21.91 1.89 -6.10
C ARG A 76 21.48 2.76 -7.29
N GLN A 77 22.30 2.83 -8.34
CA GLN A 77 22.00 3.68 -9.51
C GLN A 77 20.71 3.28 -10.26
N ARG A 78 20.30 2.01 -10.10
CA ARG A 78 19.09 1.45 -10.71
C ARG A 78 17.85 1.62 -9.83
N MET A 79 18.00 2.21 -8.65
CA MET A 79 16.92 2.47 -7.71
C MET A 79 16.54 3.94 -7.68
N GLY A 80 15.23 4.22 -7.68
CA GLY A 80 14.66 5.48 -7.26
C GLY A 80 14.07 5.33 -5.87
N VAL A 81 14.24 6.31 -4.99
CA VAL A 81 13.72 6.27 -3.63
C VAL A 81 12.94 7.53 -3.34
N VAL A 82 11.69 7.38 -2.95
CA VAL A 82 10.85 8.46 -2.41
C VAL A 82 10.69 8.19 -0.91
N PRO A 83 11.46 8.88 -0.07
CA PRO A 83 11.38 8.70 1.38
C PRO A 83 10.10 9.32 1.94
N GLN A 84 9.74 8.92 3.17
CA GLN A 84 8.61 9.50 3.90
C GLN A 84 8.79 11.01 4.14
N ASP A 85 9.99 11.44 4.53
CA ASP A 85 10.32 12.85 4.64
C ASP A 85 10.65 13.47 3.28
N LEU A 86 10.35 14.75 3.11
CA LEU A 86 10.65 15.45 1.88
C LEU A 86 12.16 15.69 1.74
N ALA A 87 12.77 15.15 0.69
CA ALA A 87 14.19 15.29 0.39
C ALA A 87 14.43 16.35 -0.69
N ILE A 88 13.81 17.53 -0.56
CA ILE A 88 13.97 18.67 -1.48
C ILE A 88 14.54 19.89 -0.75
N TYR A 89 15.21 20.77 -1.46
CA TYR A 89 15.82 21.97 -0.95
C TYR A 89 14.86 23.16 -1.08
N PRO A 90 14.35 23.72 0.03
CA PRO A 90 13.36 24.80 -0.02
C PRO A 90 13.88 26.10 -0.63
N ASP A 91 15.19 26.33 -0.57
CA ASP A 91 15.88 27.51 -1.08
C ASP A 91 16.26 27.40 -2.57
N LEU A 92 15.83 26.34 -3.25
CA LEU A 92 15.99 26.14 -4.68
C LEU A 92 14.64 26.15 -5.39
N THR A 93 14.63 26.55 -6.65
CA THR A 93 13.47 26.39 -7.52
C THR A 93 13.19 24.91 -7.78
N ALA A 94 12.00 24.58 -8.30
CA ALA A 94 11.68 23.20 -8.66
C ALA A 94 12.65 22.65 -9.72
N ARG A 95 12.99 23.45 -10.73
CA ARG A 95 13.98 23.14 -11.75
C ARG A 95 15.36 22.87 -11.16
N GLU A 96 15.85 23.76 -10.31
CA GLU A 96 17.17 23.63 -9.68
C GLU A 96 17.26 22.40 -8.79
N ASN A 97 16.22 22.09 -8.03
CA ASN A 97 16.12 20.84 -7.27
C ASN A 97 16.31 19.63 -8.19
N LEU A 98 15.55 19.55 -9.30
CA LEU A 98 15.65 18.43 -10.22
C LEU A 98 17.01 18.39 -10.92
N MET A 99 17.57 19.53 -11.30
CA MET A 99 18.93 19.59 -11.89
C MET A 99 19.99 19.07 -10.90
N PHE A 100 19.88 19.43 -9.62
CA PHE A 100 20.76 18.92 -8.57
C PHE A 100 20.70 17.39 -8.49
N PHE A 101 19.50 16.82 -8.31
CA PHE A 101 19.36 15.37 -8.22
C PHE A 101 19.77 14.64 -9.51
N ALA A 102 19.45 15.20 -10.69
CA ALA A 102 19.87 14.64 -11.97
C ALA A 102 21.40 14.54 -12.10
N SER A 103 22.13 15.53 -11.57
CA SER A 103 23.59 15.55 -11.61
C SER A 103 24.21 14.39 -10.81
N LEU A 104 23.57 13.93 -9.73
CA LEU A 104 24.02 12.80 -8.92
C LEU A 104 23.97 11.47 -9.71
N TYR A 105 23.12 11.39 -10.73
CA TYR A 105 23.02 10.25 -11.66
C TYR A 105 23.82 10.47 -12.96
N HIS A 106 24.83 11.37 -12.92
CA HIS A 106 25.73 11.67 -14.06
C HIS A 106 25.00 12.20 -15.30
N LEU A 107 23.79 12.70 -15.18
CA LEU A 107 23.11 13.40 -16.26
C LEU A 107 23.75 14.79 -16.45
N SER A 108 23.98 15.20 -17.69
CA SER A 108 24.62 16.48 -18.02
C SER A 108 24.13 17.05 -19.36
N GLY A 109 24.38 18.33 -19.58
CA GLY A 109 24.14 18.99 -20.86
C GLY A 109 22.66 19.02 -21.28
N SER A 110 22.40 18.73 -22.53
CA SER A 110 21.03 18.72 -23.10
C SER A 110 20.16 17.61 -22.52
N ARG A 111 20.74 16.42 -22.27
CA ARG A 111 20.03 15.29 -21.69
C ARG A 111 19.50 15.59 -20.28
N LEU A 112 20.29 16.28 -19.46
CA LEU A 112 19.85 16.70 -18.13
C LEU A 112 18.64 17.63 -18.21
N ARG A 113 18.70 18.65 -19.08
CA ARG A 113 17.59 19.61 -19.26
C ARG A 113 16.32 18.91 -19.73
N GLN A 114 16.45 18.06 -20.71
CA GLN A 114 15.32 17.27 -21.23
C GLN A 114 14.67 16.41 -20.13
N LYS A 115 15.47 15.69 -19.33
CA LYS A 115 14.96 14.86 -18.23
C LYS A 115 14.29 15.67 -17.13
N VAL A 116 14.80 16.86 -16.84
CA VAL A 116 14.18 17.80 -15.88
C VAL A 116 12.82 18.28 -16.40
N ASP A 117 12.74 18.68 -17.67
CA ASP A 117 11.47 19.13 -18.27
C ASP A 117 10.43 17.99 -18.32
N GLU A 118 10.83 16.78 -18.74
CA GLU A 118 9.98 15.58 -18.72
C GLU A 118 9.48 15.25 -17.30
N ALA A 119 10.35 15.39 -16.29
CA ALA A 119 9.98 15.12 -14.89
C ALA A 119 9.00 16.16 -14.35
N LEU A 120 9.19 17.45 -14.67
CA LEU A 120 8.26 18.53 -14.28
C LEU A 120 6.90 18.36 -14.95
N GLU A 121 6.87 17.97 -16.22
CA GLU A 121 5.65 17.68 -16.96
C GLU A 121 4.89 16.50 -16.34
N ARG A 122 5.59 15.40 -16.08
CA ARG A 122 5.02 14.19 -15.47
C ARG A 122 4.26 14.47 -14.17
N VAL A 123 4.77 15.38 -13.34
CA VAL A 123 4.17 15.70 -12.05
C VAL A 123 3.30 16.98 -12.08
N GLY A 124 3.07 17.55 -13.28
CA GLY A 124 2.22 18.74 -13.48
C GLY A 124 2.77 19.98 -12.80
N LEU A 125 4.09 20.18 -12.81
CA LEU A 125 4.76 21.34 -12.21
C LEU A 125 5.48 22.22 -13.24
N THR A 126 5.28 22.03 -14.53
CA THR A 126 5.94 22.81 -15.61
C THR A 126 5.72 24.32 -15.44
N ALA A 127 4.49 24.76 -15.14
CA ALA A 127 4.16 26.18 -14.97
C ALA A 127 4.78 26.80 -13.68
N ARG A 128 5.31 25.97 -12.79
CA ARG A 128 5.90 26.35 -11.50
C ARG A 128 7.39 25.98 -11.42
N ALA A 129 8.00 25.66 -12.57
CA ALA A 129 9.35 25.15 -12.66
C ALA A 129 10.40 26.09 -12.02
N ASP A 130 10.21 27.39 -12.20
CA ASP A 130 11.15 28.42 -11.78
C ASP A 130 10.73 29.12 -10.46
N ASP A 131 9.70 28.58 -9.77
CA ASP A 131 9.28 29.06 -8.45
C ASP A 131 10.07 28.38 -7.34
N MET A 132 10.29 29.10 -6.24
CA MET A 132 10.96 28.59 -5.04
C MET A 132 10.13 27.49 -4.40
N THR A 133 10.76 26.35 -4.09
CA THR A 133 10.03 25.21 -3.52
C THR A 133 9.62 25.41 -2.06
N GLY A 134 10.23 26.38 -1.38
CA GLY A 134 9.78 26.84 -0.06
C GLY A 134 8.30 27.22 -0.03
N ASP A 135 7.82 27.87 -1.10
CA ASP A 135 6.44 28.37 -1.25
C ASP A 135 5.45 27.32 -1.78
N PHE A 136 5.91 26.12 -2.07
CA PHE A 136 5.04 25.05 -2.57
C PHE A 136 4.12 24.50 -1.48
N SER A 137 2.90 24.11 -1.90
CA SER A 137 2.04 23.31 -1.04
C SER A 137 2.68 21.94 -0.73
N GLY A 138 2.22 21.29 0.33
CA GLY A 138 2.69 19.93 0.69
C GLY A 138 2.57 18.95 -0.47
N GLY A 139 1.44 18.98 -1.20
CA GLY A 139 1.21 18.16 -2.38
C GLY A 139 2.16 18.47 -3.53
N MET A 140 2.47 19.75 -3.78
CA MET A 140 3.47 20.14 -4.79
C MET A 140 4.87 19.67 -4.40
N LYS A 141 5.27 19.83 -3.13
CA LYS A 141 6.56 19.35 -2.61
C LYS A 141 6.67 17.84 -2.76
N ARG A 142 5.61 17.08 -2.45
CA ARG A 142 5.60 15.63 -2.58
C ARG A 142 5.71 15.18 -4.04
N ARG A 143 5.00 15.85 -4.96
CA ARG A 143 5.11 15.57 -6.40
C ARG A 143 6.51 15.88 -6.94
N LEU A 144 7.14 16.94 -6.49
CA LEU A 144 8.53 17.27 -6.85
C LEU A 144 9.52 16.23 -6.31
N ASN A 145 9.36 15.80 -5.06
CA ASN A 145 10.16 14.73 -4.45
C ASN A 145 10.06 13.42 -5.23
N PHE A 146 8.85 13.08 -5.68
CA PHE A 146 8.63 11.93 -6.57
C PHE A 146 9.34 12.11 -7.93
N ALA A 147 9.23 13.30 -8.56
CA ALA A 147 9.90 13.59 -9.82
C ALA A 147 11.43 13.41 -9.73
N ALA A 148 12.03 13.84 -8.63
CA ALA A 148 13.46 13.66 -8.37
C ALA A 148 13.88 12.19 -8.32
N ALA A 149 13.03 11.33 -7.78
CA ALA A 149 13.31 9.89 -7.64
C ALA A 149 13.19 9.10 -8.95
N VAL A 150 12.48 9.62 -9.96
CA VAL A 150 12.15 8.85 -11.18
C VAL A 150 12.85 9.34 -12.46
N MET A 151 13.50 10.51 -12.39
CA MET A 151 14.06 11.15 -13.61
C MET A 151 15.21 10.40 -14.28
N HIS A 152 15.89 9.51 -13.56
CA HIS A 152 16.99 8.68 -14.08
C HIS A 152 16.53 7.33 -14.61
N ASP A 153 15.22 7.12 -14.78
CA ASP A 153 14.58 5.89 -15.27
C ASP A 153 14.98 4.64 -14.45
N PRO A 154 14.67 4.61 -13.14
CA PRO A 154 15.05 3.48 -12.27
C PRO A 154 14.37 2.19 -12.69
N ALA A 155 15.06 1.05 -12.54
CA ALA A 155 14.45 -0.27 -12.70
C ALA A 155 13.56 -0.65 -11.52
N LEU A 156 13.91 -0.16 -10.31
CA LEU A 156 13.17 -0.34 -9.06
C LEU A 156 12.87 1.03 -8.44
N LEU A 157 11.60 1.31 -8.21
CA LEU A 157 11.15 2.50 -7.47
C LEU A 157 10.66 2.08 -6.09
N ILE A 158 11.25 2.67 -5.05
CA ILE A 158 10.92 2.41 -3.65
C ILE A 158 10.18 3.63 -3.10
N LEU A 159 8.96 3.41 -2.61
CA LEU A 159 8.06 4.45 -2.13
C LEU A 159 7.72 4.19 -0.66
N ASP A 160 8.21 5.05 0.25
CA ASP A 160 7.89 4.96 1.69
C ASP A 160 6.82 5.98 2.04
N GLU A 161 5.58 5.51 2.18
CA GLU A 161 4.39 6.30 2.52
C GLU A 161 4.24 7.58 1.65
N PRO A 162 4.25 7.47 0.32
CA PRO A 162 4.40 8.63 -0.58
C PRO A 162 3.21 9.58 -0.56
N THR A 163 2.07 9.20 0.02
CA THR A 163 0.81 9.94 -0.01
C THR A 163 0.41 10.50 1.35
N VAL A 164 1.20 10.26 2.40
CA VAL A 164 0.93 10.77 3.75
C VAL A 164 0.96 12.30 3.75
N GLY A 165 -0.11 12.91 4.30
CA GLY A 165 -0.24 14.36 4.41
C GLY A 165 -0.48 15.09 3.07
N VAL A 166 -0.88 14.36 2.03
CA VAL A 166 -1.16 14.91 0.69
C VAL A 166 -2.66 15.08 0.50
N ASP A 167 -3.05 16.21 -0.08
CA ASP A 167 -4.45 16.47 -0.44
C ASP A 167 -4.98 15.44 -1.48
N PRO A 168 -6.30 15.21 -1.56
CA PRO A 168 -6.88 14.18 -2.43
C PRO A 168 -6.51 14.34 -3.91
N GLN A 169 -6.39 15.57 -4.42
CA GLN A 169 -6.06 15.81 -5.83
C GLN A 169 -4.60 15.44 -6.12
N SER A 170 -3.66 15.90 -5.29
CA SER A 170 -2.25 15.55 -5.42
C SER A 170 -2.00 14.06 -5.22
N ARG A 171 -2.75 13.41 -4.29
CA ARG A 171 -2.72 11.95 -4.08
C ARG A 171 -3.15 11.20 -5.34
N ALA A 172 -4.30 11.57 -5.94
CA ALA A 172 -4.78 10.95 -7.17
C ALA A 172 -3.75 11.06 -8.30
N HIS A 173 -3.15 12.25 -8.47
CA HIS A 173 -2.12 12.48 -9.49
C HIS A 173 -0.86 11.63 -9.25
N LEU A 174 -0.38 11.50 -8.00
CA LEU A 174 0.76 10.62 -7.68
C LEU A 174 0.45 9.16 -8.02
N ILE A 175 -0.76 8.68 -7.70
CA ILE A 175 -1.18 7.31 -8.03
C ILE A 175 -1.17 7.08 -9.56
N GLU A 176 -1.62 8.05 -10.35
CA GLU A 176 -1.56 7.99 -11.82
C GLU A 176 -0.11 7.94 -12.32
N CYS A 177 0.79 8.77 -11.78
CA CYS A 177 2.21 8.73 -12.11
C CYS A 177 2.84 7.37 -11.79
N ILE A 178 2.53 6.79 -10.62
CA ILE A 178 3.01 5.48 -10.19
C ILE A 178 2.54 4.39 -11.18
N ARG A 179 1.26 4.38 -11.55
CA ARG A 179 0.70 3.44 -12.52
C ARG A 179 1.35 3.57 -13.90
N SER A 180 1.56 4.79 -14.36
CA SER A 180 2.24 5.05 -15.64
C SER A 180 3.66 4.46 -15.66
N LEU A 181 4.41 4.58 -14.57
CA LEU A 181 5.75 3.99 -14.45
C LEU A 181 5.69 2.46 -14.41
N GLN A 182 4.75 1.88 -13.69
CA GLN A 182 4.52 0.44 -13.68
C GLN A 182 4.23 -0.09 -15.09
N MET A 183 3.34 0.57 -15.83
CA MET A 183 3.00 0.19 -17.20
C MET A 183 4.19 0.31 -18.16
N SER A 184 5.14 1.20 -17.88
CA SER A 184 6.40 1.31 -18.65
C SER A 184 7.47 0.31 -18.23
N GLY A 185 7.18 -0.59 -17.27
CA GLY A 185 8.05 -1.70 -16.88
C GLY A 185 8.87 -1.46 -15.60
N THR A 186 8.72 -0.31 -14.94
CA THR A 186 9.38 -0.06 -13.65
C THR A 186 8.78 -0.94 -12.57
N ALA A 187 9.61 -1.68 -11.84
CA ALA A 187 9.19 -2.40 -10.64
C ALA A 187 9.01 -1.44 -9.47
N ILE A 188 7.97 -1.63 -8.66
CA ILE A 188 7.62 -0.70 -7.58
C ILE A 188 7.49 -1.47 -6.27
N LEU A 189 8.23 -1.04 -5.24
CA LEU A 189 8.04 -1.45 -3.85
C LEU A 189 7.32 -0.30 -3.13
N TYR A 190 6.05 -0.53 -2.77
CA TYR A 190 5.17 0.46 -2.17
C TYR A 190 4.91 0.14 -0.70
N ALA A 191 5.54 0.87 0.23
CA ALA A 191 5.24 0.73 1.64
C ALA A 191 4.15 1.71 2.07
N SER A 192 3.14 1.20 2.74
CA SER A 192 2.04 2.02 3.27
C SER A 192 1.36 1.33 4.47
N HIS A 193 0.74 2.15 5.31
CA HIS A 193 -0.27 1.69 6.27
C HIS A 193 -1.69 1.90 5.72
N TYR A 194 -1.89 2.63 4.60
CA TYR A 194 -3.17 2.80 3.90
C TYR A 194 -3.43 1.61 2.99
N MET A 195 -4.17 0.63 3.48
CA MET A 195 -4.41 -0.63 2.77
C MET A 195 -5.24 -0.47 1.50
N GLU A 196 -6.10 0.54 1.45
CA GLU A 196 -6.88 0.89 0.27
C GLU A 196 -5.98 1.27 -0.92
N GLU A 197 -4.91 2.04 -0.68
CA GLU A 197 -3.97 2.43 -1.73
C GLU A 197 -3.25 1.23 -2.32
N VAL A 198 -2.77 0.34 -1.45
CA VAL A 198 -2.09 -0.88 -1.89
C VAL A 198 -3.04 -1.78 -2.68
N GLN A 199 -4.29 -1.88 -2.26
CA GLN A 199 -5.31 -2.65 -2.96
C GLN A 199 -5.59 -2.09 -4.38
N ILE A 200 -5.44 -0.78 -4.56
CA ILE A 200 -5.63 -0.09 -5.84
C ILE A 200 -4.38 -0.17 -6.74
N ILE A 201 -3.18 -0.07 -6.16
CA ILE A 201 -1.93 0.11 -6.91
C ILE A 201 -1.23 -1.24 -7.14
N CYS A 202 -1.22 -2.12 -6.13
CA CYS A 202 -0.37 -3.30 -6.12
C CYS A 202 -1.09 -4.55 -6.63
N SER A 203 -0.34 -5.44 -7.29
CA SER A 203 -0.82 -6.76 -7.72
C SER A 203 -0.65 -7.81 -6.62
N ARG A 204 0.43 -7.71 -5.84
CA ARG A 204 0.79 -8.56 -4.70
C ARG A 204 1.14 -7.70 -3.50
N ALA A 205 1.02 -8.28 -2.31
CA ALA A 205 1.45 -7.62 -1.09
C ALA A 205 1.98 -8.60 -0.04
N ALA A 206 2.93 -8.10 0.74
CA ALA A 206 3.38 -8.71 1.99
C ALA A 206 2.77 -7.92 3.17
N ILE A 207 2.11 -8.62 4.07
CA ILE A 207 1.58 -8.07 5.33
C ILE A 207 2.57 -8.41 6.43
N ILE A 208 3.09 -7.38 7.08
CA ILE A 208 4.05 -7.54 8.19
C ILE A 208 3.51 -6.93 9.47
N ASP A 209 3.84 -7.57 10.59
CA ASP A 209 3.61 -7.03 11.94
C ASP A 209 4.73 -7.48 12.88
N HIS A 210 5.16 -6.59 13.77
CA HIS A 210 6.27 -6.85 14.71
C HIS A 210 7.50 -7.49 14.05
N GLY A 211 7.87 -7.00 12.87
CA GLY A 211 9.01 -7.47 12.08
C GLY A 211 8.79 -8.79 11.34
N LYS A 212 7.66 -9.46 11.48
CA LYS A 212 7.37 -10.77 10.89
C LYS A 212 6.43 -10.67 9.70
N LEU A 213 6.70 -11.49 8.70
CA LEU A 213 5.81 -11.70 7.58
C LEU A 213 4.61 -12.55 8.02
N LEU A 214 3.41 -11.99 7.94
CA LEU A 214 2.16 -12.66 8.28
C LEU A 214 1.52 -13.34 7.06
N ALA A 215 1.52 -12.66 5.92
CA ALA A 215 0.99 -13.16 4.66
C ALA A 215 1.69 -12.48 3.48
N CYS A 216 1.86 -13.21 2.37
CA CYS A 216 2.39 -12.67 1.12
C CYS A 216 1.76 -13.42 -0.05
N ASP A 217 0.95 -12.73 -0.85
CA ASP A 217 0.28 -13.31 -2.02
C ASP A 217 -0.24 -12.19 -2.93
N THR A 218 -0.91 -12.56 -4.04
CA THR A 218 -1.69 -11.63 -4.85
C THR A 218 -2.82 -11.01 -4.01
N ILE A 219 -3.16 -9.76 -4.31
CA ILE A 219 -4.26 -9.08 -3.62
C ILE A 219 -5.54 -9.93 -3.68
N SER A 220 -5.84 -10.52 -4.85
CA SER A 220 -7.01 -11.39 -5.02
C SER A 220 -6.99 -12.61 -4.09
N GLN A 221 -5.84 -13.28 -3.90
CA GLN A 221 -5.75 -14.43 -3.00
C GLN A 221 -5.82 -14.03 -1.52
N LEU A 222 -5.22 -12.89 -1.17
CA LEU A 222 -5.32 -12.33 0.17
C LEU A 222 -6.78 -12.01 0.54
N LEU A 223 -7.53 -11.39 -0.36
CA LEU A 223 -8.92 -11.02 -0.14
C LEU A 223 -9.86 -12.23 -0.06
N LYS A 224 -9.55 -13.33 -0.75
CA LYS A 224 -10.34 -14.60 -0.63
C LYS A 224 -10.35 -15.20 0.78
N GLN A 225 -9.41 -14.80 1.64
CA GLN A 225 -9.37 -15.26 3.03
C GLN A 225 -10.41 -14.56 3.92
N ILE A 226 -11.03 -13.48 3.44
CA ILE A 226 -12.05 -12.71 4.15
C ILE A 226 -13.40 -12.92 3.50
N PRO A 227 -14.44 -13.35 4.25
CA PRO A 227 -15.77 -13.46 3.72
C PRO A 227 -16.38 -12.09 3.45
N PHE A 228 -17.29 -12.06 2.47
CA PHE A 228 -18.24 -10.97 2.33
C PHE A 228 -19.28 -11.08 3.45
N GLU A 229 -19.56 -10.01 4.17
CA GLU A 229 -20.51 -9.98 5.27
C GLU A 229 -21.62 -8.96 5.01
N VAL A 230 -22.83 -9.32 5.41
CA VAL A 230 -23.97 -8.41 5.43
C VAL A 230 -24.45 -8.28 6.86
N GLU A 231 -24.66 -7.03 7.28
CA GLU A 231 -25.20 -6.64 8.57
C GLU A 231 -26.56 -5.99 8.35
N LEU A 232 -27.60 -6.57 8.96
CA LEU A 232 -28.95 -6.01 8.99
C LEU A 232 -29.23 -5.51 10.40
N ARG A 233 -29.50 -4.22 10.58
CA ARG A 233 -29.99 -3.68 11.84
C ARG A 233 -31.50 -3.70 11.87
N LEU A 234 -32.06 -4.29 12.91
CA LEU A 234 -33.49 -4.51 13.05
C LEU A 234 -34.14 -3.37 13.83
N GLY A 235 -35.41 -3.14 13.57
CA GLY A 235 -36.19 -2.06 14.21
C GLY A 235 -36.62 -2.32 15.64
N GLN A 236 -36.30 -3.53 16.17
CA GLN A 236 -36.68 -3.97 17.51
C GLN A 236 -35.55 -4.75 18.17
N SER A 237 -35.52 -4.72 19.50
CA SER A 237 -34.51 -5.43 20.30
C SER A 237 -34.78 -6.93 20.42
N GLU A 238 -36.03 -7.36 20.31
CA GLU A 238 -36.43 -8.74 20.46
C GLU A 238 -36.72 -9.38 19.10
N VAL A 239 -35.97 -10.43 18.80
CA VAL A 239 -36.19 -11.29 17.64
C VAL A 239 -36.87 -12.56 18.16
N PRO A 240 -37.99 -13.02 17.54
CA PRO A 240 -38.66 -14.22 17.98
C PRO A 240 -37.70 -15.41 18.04
N GLU A 241 -37.63 -16.13 19.18
CA GLU A 241 -36.79 -17.33 19.35
C GLU A 241 -37.03 -18.41 18.30
N SER A 242 -38.23 -18.42 17.74
CA SER A 242 -38.64 -19.36 16.66
C SER A 242 -38.08 -19.00 15.30
N MET A 243 -37.43 -17.83 15.14
CA MET A 243 -36.95 -17.37 13.83
C MET A 243 -35.61 -17.99 13.51
N SER A 244 -35.60 -18.93 12.54
CA SER A 244 -34.35 -19.46 11.98
C SER A 244 -33.99 -18.75 10.71
N LEU A 245 -32.86 -18.06 10.72
CA LEU A 245 -32.30 -17.30 9.58
C LEU A 245 -31.33 -18.16 8.73
N GLY A 246 -31.22 -19.46 9.02
CA GLY A 246 -30.27 -20.34 8.37
C GLY A 246 -28.94 -20.48 9.10
N LYS A 247 -28.08 -21.41 8.66
CA LYS A 247 -26.83 -21.77 9.36
C LYS A 247 -25.74 -20.70 9.32
N SER A 248 -25.82 -19.79 8.37
CA SER A 248 -24.82 -18.75 8.14
C SER A 248 -25.13 -17.41 8.83
N ALA A 249 -26.36 -17.23 9.33
CA ALA A 249 -26.79 -16.02 10.00
C ALA A 249 -26.64 -16.12 11.53
N ARG A 250 -26.12 -15.05 12.13
CA ARG A 250 -26.03 -14.88 13.59
C ARG A 250 -26.84 -13.66 13.99
N ILE A 251 -27.57 -13.79 15.08
CA ILE A 251 -28.29 -12.67 15.69
C ILE A 251 -27.50 -12.27 16.92
N GLU A 252 -27.11 -11.01 16.97
CA GLU A 252 -26.38 -10.39 18.07
C GLU A 252 -27.18 -9.21 18.58
N GLN A 253 -27.06 -8.89 19.87
CA GLN A 253 -27.68 -7.71 20.46
C GLN A 253 -26.63 -6.61 20.57
N ASP A 254 -26.92 -5.45 19.97
CA ASP A 254 -26.07 -4.26 20.00
C ASP A 254 -26.86 -3.12 20.66
N GLY A 255 -26.74 -3.04 22.00
CA GLY A 255 -27.54 -2.11 22.82
C GLY A 255 -29.03 -2.44 22.78
N GLU A 256 -29.84 -1.50 22.30
CA GLU A 256 -31.30 -1.65 22.16
C GLU A 256 -31.73 -2.21 20.80
N GLU A 257 -30.81 -2.52 19.91
CA GLU A 257 -31.06 -3.03 18.55
C GLU A 257 -30.58 -4.47 18.40
N ALA A 258 -31.35 -5.29 17.70
CA ALA A 258 -30.86 -6.58 17.23
C ALA A 258 -30.17 -6.44 15.88
N VAL A 259 -29.05 -7.13 15.72
CA VAL A 259 -28.25 -7.13 14.50
C VAL A 259 -28.13 -8.53 13.97
N VAL A 260 -28.56 -8.72 12.73
CA VAL A 260 -28.36 -9.98 11.99
C VAL A 260 -27.11 -9.86 11.16
N ARG A 261 -26.11 -10.71 11.40
CA ARG A 261 -24.92 -10.83 10.57
C ARG A 261 -24.90 -12.18 9.88
N PHE A 262 -24.61 -12.16 8.58
CA PHE A 262 -24.38 -13.37 7.82
C PHE A 262 -23.21 -13.17 6.84
N SER A 263 -22.51 -14.26 6.58
CA SER A 263 -21.34 -14.26 5.71
C SER A 263 -21.50 -15.30 4.60
N THR A 264 -21.03 -14.96 3.41
CA THR A 264 -20.91 -15.91 2.32
C THR A 264 -19.43 -16.28 2.13
N GLN A 265 -19.12 -17.57 2.18
CA GLN A 265 -17.75 -18.06 1.90
C GLN A 265 -17.43 -18.14 0.41
N ASN A 266 -18.42 -18.08 -0.47
CA ASN A 266 -18.25 -18.16 -1.92
C ASN A 266 -18.28 -16.78 -2.57
N GLN A 267 -17.12 -16.14 -2.69
CA GLN A 267 -16.93 -14.88 -3.46
C GLN A 267 -17.24 -15.05 -4.97
N THR A 268 -17.43 -16.26 -5.46
CA THR A 268 -17.62 -16.55 -6.90
C THR A 268 -19.08 -16.57 -7.34
N CYS A 269 -20.05 -16.40 -6.43
CA CYS A 269 -21.46 -16.49 -6.79
C CYS A 269 -22.26 -15.31 -6.20
N GLU A 270 -22.34 -14.21 -6.95
CA GLU A 270 -23.27 -13.10 -6.66
C GLU A 270 -24.71 -13.59 -6.50
N LEU A 271 -25.07 -14.66 -7.21
CA LEU A 271 -26.39 -15.33 -7.12
C LEU A 271 -26.63 -15.97 -5.75
N ALA A 272 -25.60 -16.54 -5.11
CA ALA A 272 -25.75 -17.14 -3.78
C ALA A 272 -26.00 -16.05 -2.71
N LEU A 273 -25.27 -14.91 -2.79
CA LEU A 273 -25.50 -13.77 -1.91
C LEU A 273 -26.92 -13.24 -2.07
N ASN A 274 -27.37 -13.05 -3.32
CA ASN A 274 -28.72 -12.55 -3.60
C ASN A 274 -29.80 -13.49 -3.04
N SER A 275 -29.62 -14.81 -3.14
CA SER A 275 -30.56 -15.78 -2.59
C SER A 275 -30.59 -15.76 -1.07
N ASP A 276 -29.44 -15.66 -0.41
CA ASP A 276 -29.34 -15.63 1.06
C ASP A 276 -29.95 -14.33 1.61
N VAL A 277 -29.62 -13.17 1.02
CA VAL A 277 -30.21 -11.87 1.38
C VAL A 277 -31.75 -11.91 1.21
N THR A 278 -32.22 -12.41 0.07
CA THR A 278 -33.68 -12.50 -0.22
C THR A 278 -34.39 -13.41 0.79
N ASN A 279 -33.83 -14.57 1.10
CA ASN A 279 -34.40 -15.51 2.06
C ASN A 279 -34.46 -14.89 3.47
N ILE A 280 -33.40 -14.21 3.91
CA ILE A 280 -33.36 -13.56 5.22
C ILE A 280 -34.39 -12.44 5.29
N LEU A 281 -34.44 -11.55 4.28
CA LEU A 281 -35.40 -10.45 4.24
C LEU A 281 -36.84 -10.96 4.23
N THR A 282 -37.15 -11.99 3.42
CA THR A 282 -38.47 -12.61 3.37
C THR A 282 -38.85 -13.24 4.72
N THR A 283 -37.90 -13.84 5.42
CA THR A 283 -38.13 -14.42 6.75
C THR A 283 -38.42 -13.33 7.78
N LEU A 284 -37.65 -12.23 7.78
CA LEU A 284 -37.90 -11.09 8.65
C LEU A 284 -39.28 -10.48 8.40
N GLU A 285 -39.67 -10.32 7.14
CA GLU A 285 -40.99 -9.79 6.74
C GLU A 285 -42.12 -10.66 7.25
N LYS A 286 -42.02 -12.00 7.09
CA LYS A 286 -43.02 -12.98 7.61
C LYS A 286 -43.23 -12.87 9.12
N HIS A 287 -42.20 -12.48 9.87
CA HIS A 287 -42.27 -12.31 11.33
C HIS A 287 -42.57 -10.86 11.73
N SER A 288 -42.90 -9.99 10.77
CA SER A 288 -43.18 -8.56 10.99
C SER A 288 -41.99 -7.80 11.63
N VAL A 289 -40.78 -8.26 11.37
CA VAL A 289 -39.53 -7.61 11.84
C VAL A 289 -39.06 -6.63 10.79
N SER A 290 -39.00 -5.35 11.14
CA SER A 290 -38.56 -4.31 10.23
C SER A 290 -37.03 -4.19 10.20
N VAL A 291 -36.44 -4.03 8.99
CA VAL A 291 -35.02 -3.72 8.80
C VAL A 291 -34.82 -2.20 8.74
N ARG A 292 -34.04 -1.63 9.65
CA ARG A 292 -33.71 -0.20 9.69
C ARG A 292 -32.58 0.16 8.74
N SER A 293 -31.57 -0.67 8.67
CA SER A 293 -30.43 -0.44 7.75
C SER A 293 -29.79 -1.73 7.31
N ILE A 294 -29.20 -1.68 6.13
CA ILE A 294 -28.39 -2.76 5.54
C ILE A 294 -27.00 -2.21 5.34
N ARG A 295 -25.99 -2.91 5.87
CA ARG A 295 -24.58 -2.61 5.63
C ARG A 295 -23.90 -3.82 5.01
N THR A 296 -23.09 -3.59 4.01
CA THR A 296 -22.25 -4.61 3.39
C THR A 296 -20.80 -4.37 3.78
N HIS A 297 -20.11 -5.44 4.15
CA HIS A 297 -18.70 -5.41 4.49
C HIS A 297 -17.94 -6.25 3.45
N GLU A 298 -17.43 -5.57 2.43
CA GLU A 298 -16.63 -6.19 1.39
C GLU A 298 -15.28 -6.66 1.95
N PRO A 299 -14.71 -7.75 1.38
CA PRO A 299 -13.35 -8.15 1.67
C PRO A 299 -12.36 -7.03 1.36
N ASN A 300 -11.55 -6.66 2.34
CA ASN A 300 -10.46 -5.70 2.17
C ASN A 300 -9.25 -6.09 3.02
N LEU A 301 -8.12 -5.48 2.73
CA LEU A 301 -6.86 -5.80 3.40
C LEU A 301 -6.86 -5.41 4.89
N GLU A 302 -7.64 -4.41 5.30
CA GLU A 302 -7.77 -4.02 6.69
C GLU A 302 -8.46 -5.10 7.52
N ARG A 303 -9.54 -5.68 6.99
CA ARG A 303 -10.21 -6.83 7.62
C ARG A 303 -9.31 -8.06 7.67
N LEU A 304 -8.49 -8.27 6.63
CA LEU A 304 -7.50 -9.35 6.63
C LEU A 304 -6.46 -9.13 7.73
N PHE A 305 -5.92 -7.92 7.83
CA PHE A 305 -4.96 -7.57 8.88
C PHE A 305 -5.55 -7.81 10.27
N LEU A 306 -6.77 -7.33 10.53
CA LEU A 306 -7.48 -7.54 11.80
C LEU A 306 -7.65 -9.05 12.11
N LYS A 307 -7.97 -9.85 11.09
CA LYS A 307 -8.10 -11.30 11.26
C LYS A 307 -6.77 -11.97 11.62
N LEU A 308 -5.67 -11.54 11.00
CA LEU A 308 -4.33 -12.13 11.20
C LEU A 308 -3.71 -11.73 12.55
N THR A 309 -3.99 -10.53 13.05
CA THR A 309 -3.34 -9.96 14.23
C THR A 309 -4.24 -9.94 15.48
N GLY A 310 -5.56 -10.02 15.30
CA GLY A 310 -6.55 -9.90 16.38
C GLY A 310 -6.75 -8.46 16.88
N HIS A 311 -6.09 -7.46 16.32
CA HIS A 311 -6.23 -6.05 16.70
C HIS A 311 -6.22 -5.15 15.46
N ARG A 312 -6.90 -3.98 15.58
CA ARG A 312 -6.94 -2.98 14.52
C ARG A 312 -5.56 -2.37 14.30
N LEU A 313 -5.36 -1.78 13.12
CA LEU A 313 -4.18 -0.97 12.84
C LEU A 313 -3.98 0.05 13.97
N ARG A 314 -2.74 0.14 14.47
CA ARG A 314 -2.34 1.20 15.39
C ARG A 314 -2.01 2.42 14.53
N ASP A 315 -2.68 3.52 14.80
CA ASP A 315 -2.39 4.83 14.20
C ASP A 315 -0.99 5.32 14.58
#